data_db8c8f3bb165613de717ee47e73710ab
#
_entry.id   db8c8f3bb165613de717ee47e73710ab
#
_cell.length_a   1.000
_cell.length_b   1.000
_cell.length_c   1.000
_cell.angle_alpha   90.00
_cell.angle_beta   90.00
_cell.angle_gamma   90.00
#
_symmetry.space_group_name_H-M   'P 1'
#
loop_
_entity.id
_entity.type
_entity.pdbx_description
1 polymer ?
#
loop_
_entity_poly.entity_id
_entity_poly.type
_entity_poly.pdbx_seq_one_letter_code
_entity_poly.pdbx_strand_id
1 'polypeptide(L)'
;ATPLKPGSATRPFFGIQPALLDDEGNEVDGAGVGNLVIKRSWPGQMRTVYGDHDRFVSTYFATYPGYYMTGDGARRDEDGYYWITGRVDDVINVSGHRMGTAEIESALVLHDLVAEAAVVGYPHEIKGQGIYSYVTLMVGSDPSDELKRDLVNLVRKEIGPFATPDIIQWAPGLPKTRSGKIMRRILRKIAASEID
;
A
#
# COMPACT_ATOMS: atom_id res chain seq x y z
N ALA A 1 27.01 8.95 -10.83
CA ALA A 1 25.94 8.81 -9.84
C ALA A 1 24.60 9.02 -10.54
N THR A 2 23.57 8.29 -10.16
CA THR A 2 22.21 8.49 -10.68
C THR A 2 21.60 9.73 -10.03
N PRO A 3 21.09 10.72 -10.81
CA PRO A 3 20.36 11.85 -10.25
C PRO A 3 19.18 11.34 -9.40
N LEU A 4 18.90 11.98 -8.27
CA LEU A 4 17.80 11.59 -7.40
C LEU A 4 16.54 12.36 -7.76
N LYS A 5 15.39 11.65 -7.71
CA LYS A 5 14.05 12.26 -7.74
C LYS A 5 13.38 11.97 -6.40
N PRO A 6 12.80 12.98 -5.72
CA PRO A 6 12.19 12.80 -4.41
C PRO A 6 11.15 11.68 -4.39
N GLY A 7 11.19 10.83 -3.37
CA GLY A 7 10.26 9.71 -3.19
C GLY A 7 10.45 8.54 -4.16
N SER A 8 11.34 8.62 -5.15
CA SER A 8 11.56 7.53 -6.09
C SER A 8 12.54 6.49 -5.55
N ALA A 9 12.33 5.23 -5.95
CA ALA A 9 13.31 4.15 -5.80
C ALA A 9 14.46 4.26 -6.83
N THR A 10 14.49 5.35 -7.60
CA THR A 10 15.40 5.59 -8.73
C THR A 10 15.22 4.59 -9.87
N ARG A 11 16.32 4.27 -10.56
CA ARG A 11 16.36 3.31 -11.67
C ARG A 11 16.74 1.92 -11.18
N PRO A 12 16.37 0.86 -11.91
CA PRO A 12 16.71 -0.51 -11.54
C PRO A 12 18.22 -0.71 -11.35
N PHE A 13 18.55 -1.53 -10.37
CA PHE A 13 19.93 -1.96 -10.17
C PHE A 13 20.42 -2.82 -11.35
N PHE A 14 21.71 -2.83 -11.60
CA PHE A 14 22.33 -3.56 -12.70
C PHE A 14 21.93 -5.05 -12.68
N GLY A 15 21.44 -5.54 -13.82
CA GLY A 15 21.01 -6.93 -13.99
C GLY A 15 19.58 -7.22 -13.50
N ILE A 16 18.91 -6.30 -12.79
CA ILE A 16 17.50 -6.43 -12.43
C ILE A 16 16.65 -5.87 -13.56
N GLN A 17 15.69 -6.65 -14.03
CA GLN A 17 14.78 -6.28 -15.13
C GLN A 17 13.34 -6.19 -14.63
N PRO A 18 12.93 -5.08 -14.00
CA PRO A 18 11.54 -4.89 -13.61
C PRO A 18 10.69 -4.56 -14.83
N ALA A 19 9.40 -4.92 -14.74
CA ALA A 19 8.35 -4.44 -15.62
C ALA A 19 7.14 -4.05 -14.79
N LEU A 20 6.26 -3.25 -15.38
CA LEU A 20 4.93 -3.00 -14.86
C LEU A 20 3.93 -3.77 -15.71
N LEU A 21 3.04 -4.51 -15.08
CA LEU A 21 1.94 -5.21 -15.76
C LEU A 21 0.61 -4.57 -15.39
N ASP A 22 -0.29 -4.48 -16.37
CA ASP A 22 -1.69 -4.15 -16.13
C ASP A 22 -2.42 -5.32 -15.44
N ASP A 23 -3.71 -5.17 -15.17
CA ASP A 23 -4.49 -6.21 -14.50
C ASP A 23 -4.74 -7.44 -15.42
N GLU A 24 -4.62 -7.28 -16.72
CA GLU A 24 -4.70 -8.33 -17.74
C GLU A 24 -3.36 -9.06 -17.95
N GLY A 25 -2.27 -8.56 -17.34
CA GLY A 25 -0.93 -9.14 -17.45
C GLY A 25 -0.10 -8.68 -18.63
N ASN A 26 -0.51 -7.62 -19.32
CA ASN A 26 0.26 -7.02 -20.41
C ASN A 26 1.31 -6.05 -19.85
N GLU A 27 2.49 -6.01 -20.48
CA GLU A 27 3.52 -5.03 -20.09
C GLU A 27 3.09 -3.61 -20.46
N VAL A 28 3.20 -2.70 -19.49
CA VAL A 28 3.02 -1.26 -19.67
C VAL A 28 4.30 -0.69 -20.28
N ASP A 29 4.23 -0.20 -21.50
CA ASP A 29 5.35 0.44 -22.17
C ASP A 29 5.54 1.89 -21.70
N GLY A 30 6.81 2.36 -21.61
CA GLY A 30 7.14 3.73 -21.25
C GLY A 30 6.70 4.12 -19.84
N ALA A 31 6.23 5.34 -19.66
CA ALA A 31 5.68 5.84 -18.40
C ALA A 31 4.31 5.18 -18.12
N GLY A 32 4.04 4.88 -16.84
CA GLY A 32 2.76 4.28 -16.48
C GLY A 32 2.73 3.73 -15.06
N VAL A 33 1.60 3.12 -14.71
CA VAL A 33 1.32 2.51 -13.41
C VAL A 33 0.95 1.04 -13.62
N GLY A 34 1.34 0.17 -12.72
CA GLY A 34 0.98 -1.25 -12.80
C GLY A 34 1.53 -2.08 -11.65
N ASN A 35 1.31 -3.37 -11.75
CA ASN A 35 1.85 -4.35 -10.82
C ASN A 35 3.34 -4.56 -11.12
N LEU A 36 4.19 -4.37 -10.11
CA LEU A 36 5.64 -4.51 -10.26
C LEU A 36 6.03 -5.99 -10.32
N VAL A 37 6.67 -6.38 -11.39
CA VAL A 37 7.21 -7.73 -11.57
C VAL A 37 8.68 -7.68 -11.96
N ILE A 38 9.39 -8.80 -11.82
CA ILE A 38 10.76 -8.95 -12.32
C ILE A 38 10.77 -10.02 -13.40
N LYS A 39 11.30 -9.66 -14.59
CA LYS A 39 11.23 -10.46 -15.82
C LYS A 39 12.15 -11.69 -15.78
N ARG A 40 13.24 -11.63 -15.06
CA ARG A 40 14.27 -12.70 -15.05
C ARG A 40 14.83 -12.90 -13.64
N SER A 41 15.23 -14.13 -13.37
CA SER A 41 15.95 -14.48 -12.14
C SER A 41 17.22 -13.64 -11.97
N TRP A 42 17.56 -13.34 -10.73
CA TRP A 42 18.79 -12.63 -10.33
C TRP A 42 19.45 -13.36 -9.15
N PRO A 43 20.74 -13.12 -8.89
CA PRO A 43 21.49 -13.86 -7.86
C PRO A 43 20.88 -13.81 -6.46
N GLY A 44 20.22 -12.70 -6.09
CA GLY A 44 19.56 -12.53 -4.78
C GLY A 44 18.10 -12.99 -4.72
N GLN A 45 17.57 -13.59 -5.80
CA GLN A 45 16.19 -14.09 -5.79
C GLN A 45 16.02 -15.22 -4.78
N MET A 46 14.90 -15.18 -4.03
CA MET A 46 14.51 -16.32 -3.19
C MET A 46 14.36 -17.59 -4.04
N ARG A 47 14.85 -18.70 -3.54
CA ARG A 47 14.82 -19.98 -4.27
C ARG A 47 13.64 -20.86 -3.90
N THR A 48 13.18 -20.76 -2.68
CA THR A 48 12.04 -21.51 -2.14
C THR A 48 11.64 -21.01 -0.77
N VAL A 49 10.48 -21.45 -0.28
CA VAL A 49 10.09 -21.39 1.13
C VAL A 49 10.50 -22.70 1.78
N TYR A 50 11.16 -22.65 2.94
CA TYR A 50 11.63 -23.85 3.64
C TYR A 50 10.46 -24.79 3.93
N GLY A 51 10.58 -26.03 3.44
CA GLY A 51 9.56 -27.07 3.63
C GLY A 51 8.26 -26.88 2.84
N ASP A 52 8.13 -25.81 2.00
CA ASP A 52 6.89 -25.49 1.30
C ASP A 52 7.19 -24.81 -0.05
N HIS A 53 7.66 -25.61 -1.01
CA HIS A 53 7.97 -25.11 -2.36
C HIS A 53 6.73 -24.66 -3.12
N ASP A 54 5.59 -25.33 -2.94
CA ASP A 54 4.34 -25.01 -3.61
C ASP A 54 3.85 -23.61 -3.22
N ARG A 55 4.03 -23.24 -1.96
CA ARG A 55 3.75 -21.88 -1.50
C ARG A 55 4.65 -20.85 -2.17
N PHE A 56 5.93 -21.15 -2.40
CA PHE A 56 6.82 -20.27 -3.14
C PHE A 56 6.30 -20.03 -4.56
N VAL A 57 5.96 -21.10 -5.29
CA VAL A 57 5.47 -21.02 -6.65
C VAL A 57 4.12 -20.28 -6.69
N SER A 58 3.17 -20.64 -5.84
CA SER A 58 1.84 -20.02 -5.81
C SER A 58 1.89 -18.54 -5.45
N THR A 59 2.79 -18.12 -4.56
CA THR A 59 2.89 -16.74 -4.12
C THR A 59 3.54 -15.83 -5.18
N TYR A 60 4.59 -16.31 -5.84
CA TYR A 60 5.44 -15.44 -6.66
C TYR A 60 5.32 -15.65 -8.17
N PHE A 61 4.73 -16.76 -8.63
CA PHE A 61 4.71 -17.10 -10.06
C PHE A 61 3.33 -17.48 -10.60
N ALA A 62 2.33 -17.69 -9.74
CA ALA A 62 1.01 -18.11 -10.21
C ALA A 62 0.21 -16.98 -10.84
N THR A 63 0.32 -15.75 -10.34
CA THR A 63 -0.48 -14.60 -10.81
C THR A 63 -0.09 -14.20 -12.23
N TYR A 64 1.22 -14.10 -12.51
CA TYR A 64 1.74 -13.73 -13.83
C TYR A 64 2.77 -14.77 -14.27
N PRO A 65 2.36 -15.81 -15.04
CA PRO A 65 3.29 -16.84 -15.48
C PRO A 65 4.48 -16.28 -16.25
N GLY A 66 5.70 -16.71 -15.87
CA GLY A 66 6.94 -16.23 -16.46
C GLY A 66 7.56 -15.01 -15.78
N TYR A 67 6.87 -14.36 -14.86
CA TYR A 67 7.34 -13.22 -14.07
C TYR A 67 7.43 -13.55 -12.58
N TYR A 68 8.38 -12.95 -11.89
CA TYR A 68 8.39 -12.94 -10.43
C TYR A 68 7.53 -11.77 -9.93
N MET A 69 6.41 -12.06 -9.30
CA MET A 69 5.50 -11.07 -8.70
C MET A 69 6.07 -10.54 -7.39
N THR A 70 6.31 -9.24 -7.30
CA THR A 70 6.83 -8.62 -6.06
C THR A 70 5.75 -8.44 -4.99
N GLY A 71 4.50 -8.38 -5.42
CA GLY A 71 3.35 -8.04 -4.58
C GLY A 71 3.21 -6.54 -4.33
N ASP A 72 3.96 -5.71 -5.05
CA ASP A 72 3.92 -4.26 -4.96
C ASP A 72 3.37 -3.65 -6.26
N GLY A 73 2.64 -2.55 -6.14
CA GLY A 73 2.34 -1.66 -7.23
C GLY A 73 3.44 -0.63 -7.40
N ALA A 74 3.65 -0.16 -8.62
CA ALA A 74 4.60 0.90 -8.87
C ALA A 74 4.16 1.81 -10.03
N ARG A 75 4.71 3.01 -10.05
CA ARG A 75 4.65 3.95 -11.17
C ARG A 75 6.05 4.12 -11.75
N ARG A 76 6.14 4.21 -13.06
CA ARG A 76 7.37 4.54 -13.79
C ARG A 76 7.15 5.83 -14.58
N ASP A 77 8.12 6.75 -14.54
CA ASP A 77 8.09 7.95 -15.37
C ASP A 77 8.82 7.76 -16.72
N GLU A 78 8.79 8.82 -17.55
CA GLU A 78 9.41 8.85 -18.87
C GLU A 78 10.94 8.67 -18.83
N ASP A 79 11.59 9.04 -17.72
CA ASP A 79 13.03 8.88 -17.51
C ASP A 79 13.41 7.49 -16.97
N GLY A 80 12.43 6.60 -16.73
CA GLY A 80 12.62 5.25 -16.21
C GLY A 80 12.84 5.16 -14.71
N TYR A 81 12.40 6.17 -13.94
CA TYR A 81 12.40 6.15 -12.48
C TYR A 81 11.15 5.47 -11.96
N TYR A 82 11.28 4.71 -10.88
CA TYR A 82 10.20 3.98 -10.25
C TYR A 82 9.80 4.59 -8.91
N TRP A 83 8.51 4.69 -8.65
CA TRP A 83 7.91 4.97 -7.34
C TRP A 83 7.10 3.75 -6.94
N ILE A 84 7.40 3.19 -5.77
CA ILE A 84 6.60 2.10 -5.20
C ILE A 84 5.36 2.71 -4.58
N THR A 85 4.18 2.34 -5.07
CA THR A 85 2.89 2.93 -4.65
C THR A 85 2.25 2.19 -3.48
N GLY A 86 2.82 1.05 -3.10
CA GLY A 86 2.36 0.23 -1.98
C GLY A 86 2.14 -1.22 -2.38
N ARG A 87 1.59 -1.99 -1.45
CA ARG A 87 1.25 -3.40 -1.69
C ARG A 87 0.00 -3.52 -2.55
N VAL A 88 -0.01 -4.48 -3.46
CA VAL A 88 -1.19 -4.77 -4.30
C VAL A 88 -2.36 -5.27 -3.45
N ASP A 89 -2.06 -6.02 -2.38
CA ASP A 89 -3.04 -6.51 -1.41
C ASP A 89 -3.51 -5.45 -0.39
N ASP A 90 -2.84 -4.29 -0.33
CA ASP A 90 -3.24 -3.12 0.46
C ASP A 90 -3.95 -2.03 -0.40
N VAL A 91 -4.21 -2.31 -1.67
CA VAL A 91 -5.04 -1.45 -2.51
C VAL A 91 -6.50 -1.60 -2.12
N ILE A 92 -7.19 -0.48 -1.97
CA ILE A 92 -8.64 -0.41 -1.70
C ILE A 92 -9.36 0.10 -2.93
N ASN A 93 -10.57 -0.42 -3.15
CA ASN A 93 -11.43 0.00 -4.26
C ASN A 93 -12.70 0.66 -3.71
N VAL A 94 -12.70 1.98 -3.70
CA VAL A 94 -13.79 2.80 -3.14
C VAL A 94 -14.56 3.45 -4.28
N SER A 95 -15.81 3.06 -4.48
CA SER A 95 -16.67 3.61 -5.55
C SER A 95 -16.01 3.59 -6.95
N GLY A 96 -15.26 2.53 -7.25
CA GLY A 96 -14.54 2.39 -8.53
C GLY A 96 -13.16 3.08 -8.59
N HIS A 97 -12.76 3.80 -7.56
CA HIS A 97 -11.41 4.38 -7.47
C HIS A 97 -10.47 3.41 -6.77
N ARG A 98 -9.44 2.97 -7.49
CA ARG A 98 -8.38 2.12 -6.96
C ARG A 98 -7.27 3.01 -6.38
N MET A 99 -7.00 2.89 -5.07
CA MET A 99 -6.01 3.69 -4.38
C MET A 99 -5.20 2.88 -3.37
N GLY A 100 -3.95 3.26 -3.18
CA GLY A 100 -3.09 2.68 -2.15
C GLY A 100 -3.43 3.23 -0.76
N THR A 101 -3.47 2.36 0.24
CA THR A 101 -3.68 2.81 1.63
C THR A 101 -2.59 3.75 2.11
N ALA A 102 -1.37 3.58 1.60
CA ALA A 102 -0.21 4.39 1.96
C ALA A 102 -0.37 5.89 1.63
N GLU A 103 -1.13 6.23 0.59
CA GLU A 103 -1.39 7.64 0.23
C GLU A 103 -2.25 8.32 1.31
N ILE A 104 -3.28 7.62 1.79
CA ILE A 104 -4.16 8.13 2.83
C ILE A 104 -3.41 8.20 4.17
N GLU A 105 -2.62 7.17 4.49
CA GLU A 105 -1.75 7.15 5.68
C GLU A 105 -0.79 8.34 5.67
N SER A 106 -0.17 8.62 4.52
CA SER A 106 0.73 9.75 4.34
C SER A 106 0.04 11.10 4.55
N ALA A 107 -1.19 11.25 4.04
CA ALA A 107 -1.98 12.46 4.25
C ALA A 107 -2.35 12.65 5.73
N LEU A 108 -2.73 11.58 6.44
CA LEU A 108 -3.10 11.65 7.86
C LEU A 108 -1.91 12.05 8.74
N VAL A 109 -0.70 11.55 8.48
CA VAL A 109 0.49 11.89 9.26
C VAL A 109 1.07 13.27 8.96
N LEU A 110 0.54 14.02 7.98
CA LEU A 110 0.86 15.43 7.81
C LEU A 110 0.28 16.31 8.94
N HIS A 111 -0.68 15.80 9.69
CA HIS A 111 -1.25 16.53 10.82
C HIS A 111 -0.33 16.43 12.04
N ASP A 112 0.03 17.57 12.64
CA ASP A 112 1.00 17.67 13.74
C ASP A 112 0.67 16.81 14.97
N LEU A 113 -0.61 16.51 15.19
CA LEU A 113 -1.07 15.70 16.32
C LEU A 113 -1.10 14.20 16.03
N VAL A 114 -0.78 13.76 14.81
CA VAL A 114 -0.78 12.34 14.41
C VAL A 114 0.63 11.79 14.45
N ALA A 115 0.84 10.75 15.27
CA ALA A 115 2.11 10.04 15.36
C ALA A 115 2.21 8.93 14.30
N GLU A 116 1.15 8.15 14.13
CA GLU A 116 1.08 7.04 13.17
C GLU A 116 -0.35 6.88 12.65
N ALA A 117 -0.48 6.40 11.43
CA ALA A 117 -1.76 6.01 10.85
C ALA A 117 -1.63 4.67 10.12
N ALA A 118 -2.69 3.88 10.14
CA ALA A 118 -2.82 2.69 9.32
C ALA A 118 -4.23 2.66 8.71
N VAL A 119 -4.29 2.39 7.41
CA VAL A 119 -5.53 2.39 6.66
C VAL A 119 -5.80 0.99 6.11
N VAL A 120 -7.02 0.55 6.19
CA VAL A 120 -7.50 -0.70 5.59
C VAL A 120 -8.85 -0.50 4.93
N GLY A 121 -9.15 -1.32 3.92
CA GLY A 121 -10.49 -1.44 3.38
C GLY A 121 -11.34 -2.33 4.28
N TYR A 122 -12.62 -2.03 4.37
CA TYR A 122 -13.63 -2.87 5.00
C TYR A 122 -14.87 -2.99 4.10
N PRO A 123 -15.68 -4.06 4.21
CA PRO A 123 -16.90 -4.20 3.41
C PRO A 123 -17.87 -3.05 3.65
N HIS A 124 -18.32 -2.38 2.57
CA HIS A 124 -19.28 -1.27 2.66
C HIS A 124 -20.42 -1.49 1.65
N GLU A 125 -21.67 -1.46 2.10
CA GLU A 125 -22.84 -1.82 1.30
C GLU A 125 -23.02 -1.01 0.01
N ILE A 126 -22.66 0.27 0.02
CA ILE A 126 -22.88 1.17 -1.13
C ILE A 126 -21.59 1.32 -1.97
N LYS A 127 -20.42 1.43 -1.32
CA LYS A 127 -19.16 1.74 -1.98
C LYS A 127 -18.36 0.51 -2.42
N GLY A 128 -18.83 -0.70 -2.07
CA GLY A 128 -18.08 -1.94 -2.17
C GLY A 128 -17.05 -2.07 -1.04
N GLN A 129 -16.11 -1.14 -0.98
CA GLN A 129 -15.19 -0.98 0.16
C GLN A 129 -15.30 0.42 0.74
N GLY A 130 -15.26 0.53 2.07
CA GLY A 130 -15.08 1.76 2.82
C GLY A 130 -13.65 1.89 3.32
N ILE A 131 -13.28 3.07 3.77
CA ILE A 131 -11.97 3.43 4.27
C ILE A 131 -12.01 3.46 5.80
N TYR A 132 -11.27 2.55 6.43
CA TYR A 132 -11.12 2.48 7.88
C TYR A 132 -9.70 2.92 8.27
N SER A 133 -9.59 4.00 9.02
CA SER A 133 -8.30 4.55 9.46
C SER A 133 -8.11 4.37 10.96
N TYR A 134 -7.02 3.74 11.34
CA TYR A 134 -6.54 3.66 12.72
C TYR A 134 -5.49 4.75 12.91
N VAL A 135 -5.71 5.61 13.89
CA VAL A 135 -4.83 6.78 14.13
C VAL A 135 -4.30 6.75 15.57
N THR A 136 -2.99 6.80 15.69
CA THR A 136 -2.29 7.00 16.97
C THR A 136 -1.89 8.46 17.06
N LEU A 137 -2.26 9.11 18.15
CA LEU A 137 -1.94 10.50 18.39
C LEU A 137 -0.56 10.67 19.02
N MET A 138 0.00 11.86 18.87
CA MET A 138 1.22 12.27 19.60
C MET A 138 0.97 12.26 21.11
N VAL A 139 2.01 11.99 21.86
CA VAL A 139 1.95 11.99 23.33
C VAL A 139 1.48 13.35 23.84
N GLY A 140 0.46 13.34 24.70
CA GLY A 140 -0.14 14.57 25.24
C GLY A 140 -1.28 15.15 24.40
N SER A 141 -1.68 14.47 23.33
CA SER A 141 -2.85 14.85 22.52
C SER A 141 -4.04 13.98 22.86
N ASP A 142 -5.22 14.56 22.92
CA ASP A 142 -6.45 13.88 23.25
C ASP A 142 -7.36 13.68 22.00
N PRO A 143 -8.06 12.56 21.93
CA PRO A 143 -9.06 12.32 20.89
C PRO A 143 -10.22 13.33 20.97
N SER A 144 -10.66 13.86 19.80
CA SER A 144 -11.82 14.70 19.71
C SER A 144 -12.55 14.55 18.37
N ASP A 145 -13.83 14.93 18.35
CA ASP A 145 -14.62 14.95 17.09
C ASP A 145 -14.18 16.10 16.17
N GLU A 146 -13.60 17.16 16.74
CA GLU A 146 -13.01 18.26 15.97
C GLU A 146 -11.78 17.75 15.20
N LEU A 147 -10.88 17.08 15.88
CA LEU A 147 -9.69 16.49 15.25
C LEU A 147 -10.07 15.45 14.18
N LYS A 148 -11.14 14.66 14.38
CA LYS A 148 -11.63 13.76 13.32
C LYS A 148 -12.02 14.52 12.06
N ARG A 149 -12.77 15.63 12.23
CA ARG A 149 -13.18 16.47 11.09
C ARG A 149 -11.99 17.09 10.38
N ASP A 150 -10.99 17.53 11.14
CA ASP A 150 -9.77 18.11 10.58
C ASP A 150 -8.98 17.10 9.77
N LEU A 151 -8.84 15.86 10.26
CA LEU A 151 -8.18 14.77 9.53
C LEU A 151 -8.94 14.41 8.24
N VAL A 152 -10.26 14.33 8.28
CA VAL A 152 -11.09 14.09 7.07
C VAL A 152 -10.91 15.22 6.06
N ASN A 153 -10.91 16.48 6.51
CA ASN A 153 -10.71 17.64 5.65
C ASN A 153 -9.28 17.67 5.07
N LEU A 154 -8.30 17.29 5.85
CA LEU A 154 -6.91 17.20 5.40
C LEU A 154 -6.77 16.15 4.28
N VAL A 155 -7.27 14.94 4.45
CA VAL A 155 -7.25 13.91 3.40
C VAL A 155 -8.02 14.38 2.16
N ARG A 156 -9.18 15.03 2.34
CA ARG A 156 -9.95 15.59 1.23
C ARG A 156 -9.20 16.64 0.45
N LYS A 157 -8.41 17.48 1.12
CA LYS A 157 -7.58 18.52 0.50
C LYS A 157 -6.38 17.94 -0.23
N GLU A 158 -5.68 16.99 0.40
CA GLU A 158 -4.43 16.43 -0.13
C GLU A 158 -4.65 15.44 -1.28
N ILE A 159 -5.72 14.64 -1.23
CA ILE A 159 -5.96 13.56 -2.20
C ILE A 159 -7.27 13.80 -2.98
N GLY A 160 -8.36 14.05 -2.26
CA GLY A 160 -9.67 14.24 -2.85
C GLY A 160 -10.81 13.64 -2.01
N PRO A 161 -12.06 13.99 -2.32
CA PRO A 161 -13.22 13.57 -1.52
C PRO A 161 -13.45 12.04 -1.53
N PHE A 162 -13.02 11.34 -2.55
CA PHE A 162 -13.17 9.88 -2.67
C PHE A 162 -12.25 9.09 -1.72
N ALA A 163 -11.17 9.73 -1.23
CA ALA A 163 -10.19 9.12 -0.33
C ALA A 163 -10.48 9.39 1.16
N THR A 164 -11.56 10.10 1.47
CA THR A 164 -11.89 10.47 2.86
C THR A 164 -12.23 9.23 3.69
N PRO A 165 -11.65 9.07 4.89
CA PRO A 165 -11.99 7.98 5.79
C PRO A 165 -13.49 7.99 6.17
N ASP A 166 -14.13 6.84 6.08
CA ASP A 166 -15.48 6.63 6.59
C ASP A 166 -15.47 6.49 8.12
N ILE A 167 -14.44 5.82 8.62
CA ILE A 167 -14.25 5.59 10.04
C ILE A 167 -12.82 5.96 10.43
N ILE A 168 -12.69 6.77 11.49
CA ILE A 168 -11.43 7.01 12.17
C ILE A 168 -11.53 6.44 13.59
N GLN A 169 -10.71 5.43 13.87
CA GLN A 169 -10.58 4.85 15.19
C GLN A 169 -9.27 5.31 15.83
N TRP A 170 -9.37 5.88 17.02
CA TRP A 170 -8.22 6.19 17.84
C TRP A 170 -7.62 4.91 18.40
N ALA A 171 -6.33 4.71 18.22
CA ALA A 171 -5.59 3.57 18.71
C ALA A 171 -4.43 4.03 19.58
N PRO A 172 -4.24 3.44 20.77
CA PRO A 172 -3.10 3.78 21.62
C PRO A 172 -1.76 3.33 21.00
N GLY A 173 -1.81 2.43 20.02
CA GLY A 173 -0.70 1.96 19.23
C GLY A 173 -1.18 0.99 18.16
N LEU A 174 -0.41 0.84 17.09
CA LEU A 174 -0.72 -0.08 15.99
C LEU A 174 -0.04 -1.44 16.22
N PRO A 175 -0.70 -2.57 15.90
CA PRO A 175 -0.08 -3.88 15.99
C PRO A 175 1.06 -3.99 15.00
N LYS A 176 2.24 -4.36 15.49
CA LYS A 176 3.46 -4.44 14.68
C LYS A 176 4.11 -5.82 14.78
N THR A 177 4.72 -6.24 13.70
CA THR A 177 5.64 -7.38 13.70
C THR A 177 6.89 -7.04 14.52
N ARG A 178 7.71 -8.06 14.79
CA ARG A 178 9.01 -7.90 15.44
C ARG A 178 9.95 -6.93 14.70
N SER A 179 9.80 -6.81 13.38
CA SER A 179 10.56 -5.88 12.53
C SER A 179 9.95 -4.49 12.41
N GLY A 180 8.89 -4.18 13.18
CA GLY A 180 8.22 -2.87 13.18
C GLY A 180 7.19 -2.66 12.08
N LYS A 181 6.90 -3.65 11.24
CA LYS A 181 5.88 -3.52 10.18
C LYS A 181 4.47 -3.65 10.76
N ILE A 182 3.57 -2.76 10.37
CA ILE A 182 2.15 -2.78 10.75
C ILE A 182 1.49 -4.07 10.26
N MET A 183 0.76 -4.74 11.14
CA MET A 183 0.06 -6.00 10.86
C MET A 183 -1.35 -5.73 10.32
N ARG A 184 -1.44 -5.22 9.07
CA ARG A 184 -2.72 -4.82 8.45
C ARG A 184 -3.74 -5.95 8.40
N ARG A 185 -3.31 -7.21 8.36
CA ARG A 185 -4.23 -8.36 8.40
C ARG A 185 -5.09 -8.36 9.66
N ILE A 186 -4.51 -8.02 10.83
CA ILE A 186 -5.26 -7.91 12.08
C ILE A 186 -6.22 -6.73 12.02
N LEU A 187 -5.75 -5.58 11.54
CA LEU A 187 -6.57 -4.38 11.43
C LEU A 187 -7.77 -4.58 10.49
N ARG A 188 -7.60 -5.32 9.37
CA ARG A 188 -8.71 -5.67 8.47
C ARG A 188 -9.75 -6.54 9.15
N LYS A 189 -9.36 -7.56 9.91
CA LYS A 189 -10.29 -8.40 10.68
C LYS A 189 -11.10 -7.58 11.67
N ILE A 190 -10.45 -6.68 12.40
CA ILE A 190 -11.11 -5.77 13.35
C ILE A 190 -12.10 -4.86 12.59
N ALA A 191 -11.69 -4.25 11.48
CA ALA A 191 -12.54 -3.36 10.69
C ALA A 191 -13.75 -4.09 10.07
N ALA A 192 -13.60 -5.36 9.72
CA ALA A 192 -14.67 -6.21 9.20
C ALA A 192 -15.52 -6.86 10.31
N SER A 193 -15.22 -6.59 11.60
CA SER A 193 -15.84 -7.25 12.76
C SER A 193 -15.71 -8.78 12.73
N GLU A 194 -14.67 -9.29 12.10
CA GLU A 194 -14.32 -10.72 12.10
C GLU A 194 -13.54 -11.03 13.40
N ILE A 195 -14.28 -11.50 14.40
CA ILE A 195 -13.72 -11.94 15.69
C ILE A 195 -13.50 -13.45 15.58
N ASP A 196 -12.24 -13.91 15.62
CA ASP A 196 -11.88 -15.31 15.83
C ASP A 196 -11.68 -15.58 17.32
#